data_e7fb05768929280fe0d7c8135f9b581d
#
_entry.id   e7fb05768929280fe0d7c8135f9b581d
#
_cell.length_a   1.000
_cell.length_b   1.000
_cell.length_c   1.000
_cell.angle_alpha   90.00
_cell.angle_beta   90.00
_cell.angle_gamma   90.00
#
_symmetry.space_group_name_H-M   'P 1'
#
loop_
_entity.id
_entity.type
_entity.pdbx_description
1 polymer ?
#
loop_
_entity_poly.entity_id
_entity_poly.type
_entity_poly.pdbx_seq_one_letter_code
_entity_poly.pdbx_strand_id
1 'polypeptide(L)'
;MPEALYTALGLLLVVAAVAWVAQRLRLPVPILLVLAGIALALTPGLPAIELDPQFVLLGLLPPLIYFAAFTMSWQAFRANLRPILLLAIGCVVFTTALVAVAGHSLIGLPLGVAFMLGAIVSPPDVVAPLAVAERLGMPRRITAVLEGEGLVNDATALILFHVALITVVTGHFSVANALRDFAVVLLGETAWGLGAGYLLLRLRHLAREPRIEVMLSLATPFVAFWPPHALGGSGVLAAVVAGLYTGSAGVALIRSNTRLQALFFWDIVNTVITGMIFLLTGLQARTVAAGLDRTTLGQLALHGLVISAVVIAVRFLWVFPATYVPRWLSRSLAARDPSPPWRATFIVAFTGVRGVVSLAAALSIPVGLAAGVPFPGRDRVLVITFIVIVVTLIAQGLTLPLVVRALGLDRLGADEAHERKRREVAARLDTARAALAQLDEAAAGARLDAAALAPWRARQEQRIAQLGSARDADGDPGDEARGVRRVELALIGAERARLNALLREGRISDEIRRRIERDLDLDEERLRRNARGIVSDEEPAPRRVRA
;
A
#
# COMPACT_ATOMS: atom_id res chain seq x y z
N MET A 1 1.76 -13.36 -30.20
CA MET A 1 2.67 -12.39 -29.52
C MET A 1 2.28 -10.91 -29.72
N PRO A 2 2.01 -10.39 -30.95
CA PRO A 2 1.64 -8.97 -31.11
C PRO A 2 0.33 -8.60 -30.41
N GLU A 3 -0.69 -9.46 -30.42
CA GLU A 3 -1.97 -9.22 -29.75
C GLU A 3 -1.85 -9.04 -28.23
N ALA A 4 -1.05 -9.87 -27.55
CA ALA A 4 -0.82 -9.74 -26.11
C ALA A 4 -0.11 -8.41 -25.76
N LEU A 5 0.80 -7.94 -26.61
CA LEU A 5 1.47 -6.65 -26.42
C LEU A 5 0.49 -5.49 -26.59
N TYR A 6 -0.34 -5.51 -27.65
CA TYR A 6 -1.36 -4.48 -27.87
C TYR A 6 -2.39 -4.45 -26.73
N THR A 7 -2.80 -5.62 -26.23
CA THR A 7 -3.69 -5.73 -25.09
C THR A 7 -3.06 -5.14 -23.83
N ALA A 8 -1.81 -5.49 -23.51
CA ALA A 8 -1.10 -4.96 -22.35
C ALA A 8 -0.93 -3.44 -22.40
N LEU A 9 -0.53 -2.90 -23.57
CA LEU A 9 -0.41 -1.45 -23.79
C LEU A 9 -1.78 -0.75 -23.69
N GLY A 10 -2.83 -1.35 -24.27
CA GLY A 10 -4.20 -0.85 -24.17
C GLY A 10 -4.68 -0.78 -22.73
N LEU A 11 -4.46 -1.84 -21.93
CA LEU A 11 -4.80 -1.86 -20.51
C LEU A 11 -4.02 -0.80 -19.73
N LEU A 12 -2.73 -0.62 -20.00
CA LEU A 12 -1.93 0.41 -19.35
C LEU A 12 -2.47 1.82 -19.64
N LEU A 13 -2.86 2.09 -20.90
CA LEU A 13 -3.47 3.36 -21.28
C LEU A 13 -4.82 3.59 -20.57
N VAL A 14 -5.64 2.54 -20.44
CA VAL A 14 -6.90 2.60 -19.68
C VAL A 14 -6.62 2.90 -18.21
N VAL A 15 -5.63 2.23 -17.60
CA VAL A 15 -5.24 2.52 -16.20
C VAL A 15 -4.84 3.99 -16.04
N ALA A 16 -4.00 4.51 -16.95
CA ALA A 16 -3.56 5.90 -16.90
C ALA A 16 -4.73 6.89 -17.07
N ALA A 17 -5.61 6.63 -18.05
CA ALA A 17 -6.78 7.47 -18.31
C ALA A 17 -7.77 7.48 -17.12
N VAL A 18 -8.06 6.29 -16.56
CA VAL A 18 -8.95 6.16 -15.39
C VAL A 18 -8.34 6.81 -14.16
N ALA A 19 -7.03 6.64 -13.93
CA ALA A 19 -6.34 7.31 -12.82
C ALA A 19 -6.38 8.84 -12.95
N TRP A 20 -6.21 9.38 -14.17
CA TRP A 20 -6.36 10.81 -14.44
C TRP A 20 -7.78 11.32 -14.17
N VAL A 21 -8.81 10.56 -14.61
CA VAL A 21 -10.23 10.89 -14.33
C VAL A 21 -10.52 10.82 -12.83
N ALA A 22 -10.02 9.79 -12.15
CA ALA A 22 -10.17 9.62 -10.71
C ALA A 22 -9.64 10.81 -9.90
N GLN A 23 -8.46 11.32 -10.27
CA GLN A 23 -7.90 12.53 -9.67
C GLN A 23 -8.78 13.75 -9.89
N ARG A 24 -9.33 13.93 -11.11
CA ARG A 24 -10.26 15.03 -11.44
C ARG A 24 -11.56 14.96 -10.66
N LEU A 25 -12.16 13.77 -10.56
CA LEU A 25 -13.40 13.52 -9.84
C LEU A 25 -13.22 13.42 -8.33
N ARG A 26 -11.98 13.37 -7.88
CA ARG A 26 -11.63 13.15 -6.47
C ARG A 26 -12.20 11.84 -5.90
N LEU A 27 -12.22 10.78 -6.70
CA LEU A 27 -12.64 9.43 -6.30
C LEU A 27 -11.43 8.51 -6.09
N PRO A 28 -11.54 7.44 -5.26
CA PRO A 28 -10.49 6.44 -5.13
C PRO A 28 -10.23 5.71 -6.45
N VAL A 29 -8.97 5.71 -6.91
CA VAL A 29 -8.55 5.09 -8.18
C VAL A 29 -8.96 3.62 -8.28
N PRO A 30 -8.77 2.77 -7.23
CA PRO A 30 -9.12 1.35 -7.29
C PRO A 30 -10.59 1.10 -7.65
N ILE A 31 -11.51 1.88 -7.10
CA ILE A 31 -12.96 1.73 -7.35
C ILE A 31 -13.28 1.99 -8.82
N LEU A 32 -12.76 3.10 -9.36
CA LEU A 32 -13.02 3.47 -10.76
C LEU A 32 -12.39 2.47 -11.72
N LEU A 33 -11.24 1.88 -11.39
CA LEU A 33 -10.61 0.85 -12.21
C LEU A 33 -11.43 -0.44 -12.27
N VAL A 34 -11.99 -0.91 -11.15
CA VAL A 34 -12.89 -2.07 -11.15
C VAL A 34 -14.16 -1.76 -11.97
N LEU A 35 -14.77 -0.60 -11.78
CA LEU A 35 -15.96 -0.20 -12.56
C LEU A 35 -15.65 -0.07 -14.05
N ALA A 36 -14.50 0.50 -14.41
CA ALA A 36 -14.06 0.58 -15.80
C ALA A 36 -13.79 -0.82 -16.39
N GLY A 37 -13.19 -1.72 -15.61
CA GLY A 37 -13.00 -3.12 -16.01
C GLY A 37 -14.33 -3.84 -16.26
N ILE A 38 -15.32 -3.67 -15.37
CA ILE A 38 -16.68 -4.21 -15.56
C ILE A 38 -17.32 -3.63 -16.83
N ALA A 39 -17.25 -2.32 -17.04
CA ALA A 39 -17.80 -1.68 -18.22
C ALA A 39 -17.15 -2.20 -19.51
N LEU A 40 -15.82 -2.36 -19.53
CA LEU A 40 -15.09 -2.95 -20.65
C LEU A 40 -15.49 -4.43 -20.87
N ALA A 41 -15.63 -5.22 -19.80
CA ALA A 41 -16.05 -6.63 -19.89
C ALA A 41 -17.44 -6.79 -20.53
N LEU A 42 -18.33 -5.83 -20.32
CA LEU A 42 -19.69 -5.83 -20.87
C LEU A 42 -19.76 -5.24 -22.29
N THR A 43 -18.67 -4.64 -22.80
CA THR A 43 -18.63 -4.08 -24.15
C THR A 43 -18.57 -5.19 -25.20
N PRO A 44 -19.52 -5.26 -26.14
CA PRO A 44 -19.49 -6.25 -27.22
C PRO A 44 -18.27 -6.06 -28.13
N GLY A 45 -17.68 -7.17 -28.59
CA GLY A 45 -16.55 -7.15 -29.54
C GLY A 45 -15.17 -7.08 -28.91
N LEU A 46 -15.04 -6.86 -27.58
CA LEU A 46 -13.76 -6.97 -26.91
C LEU A 46 -13.44 -8.45 -26.58
N PRO A 47 -12.18 -8.91 -26.77
CA PRO A 47 -11.77 -10.25 -26.38
C PRO A 47 -11.95 -10.44 -24.87
N ALA A 48 -12.32 -11.66 -24.45
CA ALA A 48 -12.33 -12.01 -23.05
C ALA A 48 -10.86 -12.08 -22.57
N ILE A 49 -10.50 -11.23 -21.62
CA ILE A 49 -9.18 -11.25 -21.00
C ILE A 49 -9.32 -12.05 -19.70
N GLU A 50 -8.83 -13.29 -19.75
CA GLU A 50 -8.81 -14.16 -18.59
C GLU A 50 -7.64 -13.77 -17.67
N LEU A 51 -7.92 -13.66 -16.38
CA LEU A 51 -6.91 -13.45 -15.36
C LEU A 51 -6.28 -14.79 -15.02
N ASP A 52 -5.02 -14.96 -15.35
CA ASP A 52 -4.26 -16.11 -14.86
C ASP A 52 -3.98 -15.94 -13.36
N PRO A 53 -4.53 -16.81 -12.50
CA PRO A 53 -4.32 -16.72 -11.06
C PRO A 53 -2.84 -16.83 -10.67
N GLN A 54 -2.06 -17.62 -11.40
CA GLN A 54 -0.63 -17.78 -11.13
C GLN A 54 0.13 -16.50 -11.44
N PHE A 55 -0.21 -15.81 -12.52
CA PHE A 55 0.39 -14.51 -12.84
C PHE A 55 0.12 -13.48 -11.75
N VAL A 56 -1.08 -13.45 -11.18
CA VAL A 56 -1.41 -12.54 -10.07
C VAL A 56 -0.66 -12.93 -8.80
N LEU A 57 -0.75 -14.20 -8.38
CA LEU A 57 -0.19 -14.66 -7.12
C LEU A 57 1.35 -14.69 -7.13
N LEU A 58 1.97 -15.09 -8.24
CA LEU A 58 3.42 -15.29 -8.32
C LEU A 58 4.16 -14.12 -8.98
N GLY A 59 3.47 -13.32 -9.77
CA GLY A 59 4.07 -12.21 -10.51
C GLY A 59 3.77 -10.85 -9.89
N LEU A 60 2.51 -10.54 -9.61
CA LEU A 60 2.09 -9.21 -9.18
C LEU A 60 2.04 -9.04 -7.65
N LEU A 61 1.66 -10.08 -6.93
CA LEU A 61 1.51 -10.02 -5.47
C LEU A 61 2.84 -9.86 -4.72
N PRO A 62 3.93 -10.56 -5.04
CA PRO A 62 5.20 -10.42 -4.31
C PRO A 62 5.76 -9.01 -4.29
N PRO A 63 5.91 -8.27 -5.42
CA PRO A 63 6.40 -6.90 -5.41
C PRO A 63 5.47 -5.94 -4.67
N LEU A 64 4.15 -6.12 -4.78
CA LEU A 64 3.17 -5.28 -4.11
C LEU A 64 3.28 -5.39 -2.58
N ILE A 65 3.30 -6.60 -2.06
CA ILE A 65 3.41 -6.87 -0.61
C ILE A 65 4.78 -6.42 -0.09
N TYR A 66 5.84 -6.75 -0.82
CA TYR A 66 7.19 -6.34 -0.46
C TYR A 66 7.32 -4.82 -0.35
N PHE A 67 6.80 -4.07 -1.32
CA PHE A 67 6.88 -2.61 -1.31
C PHE A 67 6.06 -1.99 -0.17
N ALA A 68 4.86 -2.50 0.08
CA ALA A 68 4.05 -2.08 1.23
C ALA A 68 4.79 -2.31 2.56
N ALA A 69 5.43 -3.48 2.71
CA ALA A 69 6.24 -3.80 3.89
C ALA A 69 7.54 -2.96 3.96
N PHE A 70 8.19 -2.69 2.83
CA PHE A 70 9.40 -1.88 2.74
C PHE A 70 9.17 -0.42 3.16
N THR A 71 8.02 0.15 2.82
CA THR A 71 7.66 1.53 3.16
C THR A 71 7.09 1.67 4.57
N MET A 72 6.62 0.58 5.16
CA MET A 72 6.07 0.59 6.52
C MET A 72 7.13 0.88 7.57
N SER A 73 6.82 1.77 8.51
CA SER A 73 7.69 2.02 9.65
C SER A 73 7.72 0.82 10.61
N TRP A 74 8.91 0.22 10.79
CA TRP A 74 9.11 -0.87 11.78
C TRP A 74 8.68 -0.49 13.20
N GLN A 75 8.93 0.77 13.60
CA GLN A 75 8.51 1.26 14.91
C GLN A 75 6.99 1.30 15.04
N ALA A 76 6.28 1.78 14.00
CA ALA A 76 4.83 1.81 13.98
C ALA A 76 4.23 0.41 13.95
N PHE A 77 4.81 -0.51 13.15
CA PHE A 77 4.41 -1.92 13.10
C PHE A 77 4.54 -2.58 14.47
N ARG A 78 5.72 -2.50 15.08
CA ARG A 78 6.00 -3.10 16.39
C ARG A 78 5.13 -2.51 17.51
N ALA A 79 4.90 -1.19 17.49
CA ALA A 79 4.04 -0.53 18.48
C ALA A 79 2.57 -0.96 18.37
N ASN A 80 2.11 -1.36 17.17
CA ASN A 80 0.75 -1.81 16.92
C ASN A 80 0.65 -3.33 16.63
N LEU A 81 1.69 -4.12 16.95
CA LEU A 81 1.73 -5.54 16.64
C LEU A 81 0.52 -6.31 17.18
N ARG A 82 0.07 -5.99 18.39
CA ARG A 82 -1.09 -6.63 19.01
C ARG A 82 -2.39 -6.42 18.23
N PRO A 83 -2.86 -5.19 17.94
CA PRO A 83 -4.04 -4.99 17.12
C PRO A 83 -3.87 -5.56 15.71
N ILE A 84 -2.67 -5.47 15.11
CA ILE A 84 -2.38 -6.05 13.81
C ILE A 84 -2.60 -7.58 13.82
N LEU A 85 -2.02 -8.30 14.76
CA LEU A 85 -2.18 -9.77 14.85
C LEU A 85 -3.62 -10.19 15.18
N LEU A 86 -4.32 -9.44 16.03
CA LEU A 86 -5.73 -9.70 16.34
C LEU A 86 -6.63 -9.53 15.10
N LEU A 87 -6.29 -8.61 14.21
CA LEU A 87 -7.01 -8.40 12.95
C LEU A 87 -6.55 -9.39 11.88
N ALA A 88 -5.26 -9.49 11.63
CA ALA A 88 -4.71 -10.27 10.54
C ALA A 88 -4.83 -11.80 10.74
N ILE A 89 -4.86 -12.27 11.98
CA ILE A 89 -5.03 -13.70 12.29
C ILE A 89 -6.42 -13.92 12.90
N GLY A 90 -6.73 -13.26 14.00
CA GLY A 90 -7.96 -13.53 14.75
C GLY A 90 -9.21 -13.20 13.94
N CYS A 91 -9.30 -12.01 13.34
CA CYS A 91 -10.45 -11.60 12.53
C CYS A 91 -10.59 -12.46 11.26
N VAL A 92 -9.47 -12.83 10.63
CA VAL A 92 -9.47 -13.69 9.42
C VAL A 92 -10.02 -15.09 9.76
N VAL A 93 -9.52 -15.73 10.82
CA VAL A 93 -10.00 -17.05 11.26
C VAL A 93 -11.47 -16.99 11.67
N PHE A 94 -11.85 -15.97 12.45
CA PHE A 94 -13.23 -15.79 12.90
C PHE A 94 -14.19 -15.54 11.72
N THR A 95 -13.80 -14.70 10.78
CA THR A 95 -14.58 -14.43 9.57
C THR A 95 -14.72 -15.69 8.72
N THR A 96 -13.64 -16.45 8.54
CA THR A 96 -13.64 -17.72 7.80
C THR A 96 -14.65 -18.69 8.42
N ALA A 97 -14.63 -18.85 9.74
CA ALA A 97 -15.55 -19.76 10.44
C ALA A 97 -17.02 -19.33 10.30
N LEU A 98 -17.33 -18.04 10.50
CA LEU A 98 -18.73 -17.57 10.41
C LEU A 98 -19.25 -17.54 8.98
N VAL A 99 -18.42 -17.24 7.99
CA VAL A 99 -18.78 -17.36 6.57
C VAL A 99 -18.98 -18.82 6.19
N ALA A 100 -18.17 -19.75 6.73
CA ALA A 100 -18.37 -21.18 6.51
C ALA A 100 -19.73 -21.65 7.05
N VAL A 101 -20.11 -21.24 8.26
CA VAL A 101 -21.42 -21.53 8.84
C VAL A 101 -22.53 -20.93 7.98
N ALA A 102 -22.44 -19.66 7.59
CA ALA A 102 -23.43 -19.00 6.75
C ALA A 102 -23.53 -19.65 5.35
N GLY A 103 -22.40 -19.94 4.71
CA GLY A 103 -22.34 -20.61 3.40
C GLY A 103 -22.96 -22.00 3.42
N HIS A 104 -22.74 -22.75 4.50
CA HIS A 104 -23.35 -24.06 4.68
C HIS A 104 -24.84 -23.98 4.98
N SER A 105 -25.25 -23.18 5.95
CA SER A 105 -26.62 -23.14 6.46
C SER A 105 -27.58 -22.33 5.59
N LEU A 106 -27.14 -21.21 4.98
CA LEU A 106 -28.01 -20.32 4.20
C LEU A 106 -27.94 -20.59 2.69
N ILE A 107 -26.79 -21.08 2.20
CA ILE A 107 -26.55 -21.25 0.75
C ILE A 107 -26.52 -22.73 0.35
N GLY A 108 -26.36 -23.65 1.32
CA GLY A 108 -26.30 -25.10 1.07
C GLY A 108 -24.99 -25.55 0.41
N LEU A 109 -23.87 -24.85 0.68
CA LEU A 109 -22.54 -25.29 0.25
C LEU A 109 -22.06 -26.46 1.14
N PRO A 110 -21.33 -27.45 0.60
CA PRO A 110 -20.60 -28.39 1.43
C PRO A 110 -19.68 -27.66 2.42
N LEU A 111 -19.58 -28.14 3.67
CA LEU A 111 -18.88 -27.40 4.73
C LEU A 111 -17.43 -27.07 4.37
N GLY A 112 -16.68 -27.98 3.74
CA GLY A 112 -15.31 -27.72 3.29
C GLY A 112 -15.23 -26.61 2.23
N VAL A 113 -16.21 -26.59 1.29
CA VAL A 113 -16.29 -25.52 0.26
C VAL A 113 -16.73 -24.20 0.88
N ALA A 114 -17.65 -24.23 1.85
CA ALA A 114 -18.07 -23.04 2.58
C ALA A 114 -16.92 -22.45 3.42
N PHE A 115 -16.09 -23.31 4.04
CA PHE A 115 -14.88 -22.89 4.74
C PHE A 115 -13.85 -22.29 3.77
N MET A 116 -13.68 -22.89 2.59
CA MET A 116 -12.83 -22.34 1.53
C MET A 116 -13.31 -20.96 1.05
N LEU A 117 -14.62 -20.79 0.82
CA LEU A 117 -15.21 -19.47 0.53
C LEU A 117 -14.90 -18.49 1.65
N GLY A 118 -15.07 -18.91 2.91
CA GLY A 118 -14.73 -18.09 4.07
C GLY A 118 -13.26 -17.64 4.08
N ALA A 119 -12.32 -18.55 3.82
CA ALA A 119 -10.90 -18.22 3.73
C ALA A 119 -10.59 -17.22 2.60
N ILE A 120 -11.24 -17.38 1.45
CA ILE A 120 -11.08 -16.50 0.28
C ILE A 120 -11.58 -15.08 0.56
N VAL A 121 -12.75 -14.92 1.21
CA VAL A 121 -13.37 -13.61 1.41
C VAL A 121 -13.04 -12.98 2.78
N SER A 122 -12.26 -13.64 3.63
CA SER A 122 -11.93 -13.14 4.97
C SER A 122 -10.90 -12.00 4.97
N PRO A 123 -9.80 -11.99 4.15
CA PRO A 123 -8.81 -10.94 4.23
C PRO A 123 -9.34 -9.64 3.61
N PRO A 124 -9.30 -8.51 4.34
CA PRO A 124 -9.61 -7.23 3.75
C PRO A 124 -8.44 -6.71 2.91
N ASP A 125 -8.76 -6.08 1.81
CA ASP A 125 -7.83 -5.27 1.02
C ASP A 125 -7.73 -3.87 1.63
N VAL A 126 -6.53 -3.44 1.90
CA VAL A 126 -6.27 -2.14 2.53
C VAL A 126 -5.92 -1.04 1.53
N VAL A 127 -5.66 -1.37 0.26
CA VAL A 127 -5.21 -0.38 -0.76
C VAL A 127 -6.24 0.72 -0.96
N ALA A 128 -7.49 0.37 -1.19
CA ALA A 128 -8.55 1.35 -1.38
C ALA A 128 -8.85 2.18 -0.11
N PRO A 129 -8.97 1.60 1.09
CA PRO A 129 -9.11 2.35 2.34
C PRO A 129 -7.92 3.26 2.66
N LEU A 130 -6.68 2.82 2.44
CA LEU A 130 -5.49 3.63 2.70
C LEU A 130 -5.42 4.85 1.79
N ALA A 131 -5.74 4.71 0.51
CA ALA A 131 -5.81 5.85 -0.42
C ALA A 131 -6.80 6.93 0.04
N VAL A 132 -7.92 6.53 0.67
CA VAL A 132 -8.88 7.46 1.28
C VAL A 132 -8.33 8.04 2.58
N ALA A 133 -7.70 7.21 3.42
CA ALA A 133 -7.16 7.59 4.71
C ALA A 133 -6.04 8.65 4.57
N GLU A 134 -5.12 8.44 3.65
CA GLU A 134 -4.05 9.39 3.32
C GLU A 134 -4.60 10.72 2.81
N ARG A 135 -5.56 10.65 1.90
CA ARG A 135 -6.18 11.84 1.31
C ARG A 135 -6.96 12.69 2.32
N LEU A 136 -7.61 12.05 3.30
CA LEU A 136 -8.38 12.74 4.34
C LEU A 136 -7.54 13.04 5.59
N GLY A 137 -6.26 12.69 5.58
CA GLY A 137 -5.36 12.93 6.70
C GLY A 137 -5.79 12.22 7.98
N MET A 138 -6.22 10.95 7.91
CA MET A 138 -6.65 10.20 9.10
C MET A 138 -5.52 10.02 10.12
N PRO A 139 -5.86 9.82 11.42
CA PRO A 139 -4.88 9.56 12.47
C PRO A 139 -3.91 8.43 12.12
N ARG A 140 -2.61 8.64 12.33
CA ARG A 140 -1.55 7.68 11.93
C ARG A 140 -1.66 6.30 12.57
N ARG A 141 -2.20 6.22 13.78
CA ARG A 141 -2.39 4.93 14.43
C ARG A 141 -3.37 4.04 13.66
N ILE A 142 -4.42 4.64 13.10
CA ILE A 142 -5.42 3.92 12.30
C ILE A 142 -4.78 3.41 11.01
N THR A 143 -4.08 4.27 10.27
CA THR A 143 -3.42 3.89 9.02
C THR A 143 -2.37 2.81 9.25
N ALA A 144 -1.53 2.94 10.29
CA ALA A 144 -0.51 1.94 10.63
C ALA A 144 -1.11 0.57 11.01
N VAL A 145 -2.28 0.54 11.69
CA VAL A 145 -2.98 -0.72 12.00
C VAL A 145 -3.55 -1.34 10.74
N LEU A 146 -4.15 -0.56 9.84
CA LEU A 146 -4.68 -1.06 8.56
C LEU A 146 -3.56 -1.57 7.65
N GLU A 147 -2.46 -0.80 7.49
CA GLU A 147 -1.29 -1.22 6.72
C GLU A 147 -0.73 -2.54 7.25
N GLY A 148 -0.51 -2.63 8.57
CA GLY A 148 0.01 -3.83 9.21
C GLY A 148 -0.94 -5.03 9.11
N GLU A 149 -2.26 -4.81 9.20
CA GLU A 149 -3.27 -5.85 8.94
C GLU A 149 -3.12 -6.40 7.52
N GLY A 150 -3.07 -5.53 6.50
CA GLY A 150 -2.97 -5.92 5.10
C GLY A 150 -1.67 -6.65 4.74
N LEU A 151 -0.60 -6.48 5.52
CA LEU A 151 0.64 -7.23 5.31
C LEU A 151 0.55 -8.69 5.73
N VAL A 152 -0.25 -9.02 6.75
CA VAL A 152 -0.24 -10.35 7.39
C VAL A 152 -1.52 -11.15 7.09
N ASN A 153 -2.65 -10.49 6.86
CA ASN A 153 -3.95 -11.14 6.67
C ASN A 153 -4.00 -12.09 5.46
N ASP A 154 -3.34 -11.71 4.35
CA ASP A 154 -3.30 -12.52 3.13
C ASP A 154 -2.56 -13.84 3.35
N ALA A 155 -1.45 -13.82 4.12
CA ALA A 155 -0.75 -15.04 4.49
C ALA A 155 -1.66 -15.98 5.30
N THR A 156 -2.38 -15.45 6.30
CA THR A 156 -3.33 -16.24 7.10
C THR A 156 -4.44 -16.83 6.24
N ALA A 157 -5.02 -16.02 5.35
CA ALA A 157 -6.10 -16.45 4.48
C ALA A 157 -5.67 -17.53 3.47
N LEU A 158 -4.49 -17.39 2.86
CA LEU A 158 -3.96 -18.36 1.92
C LEU A 158 -3.63 -19.70 2.60
N ILE A 159 -3.13 -19.68 3.85
CA ILE A 159 -2.93 -20.92 4.62
C ILE A 159 -4.28 -21.61 4.90
N LEU A 160 -5.30 -20.86 5.35
CA LEU A 160 -6.64 -21.41 5.59
C LEU A 160 -7.27 -21.94 4.29
N PHE A 161 -7.09 -21.21 3.18
CA PHE A 161 -7.53 -21.66 1.86
C PHE A 161 -6.87 -22.97 1.45
N HIS A 162 -5.56 -23.12 1.65
CA HIS A 162 -4.82 -24.33 1.33
C HIS A 162 -5.28 -25.53 2.18
N VAL A 163 -5.47 -25.32 3.49
CA VAL A 163 -6.04 -26.34 4.39
C VAL A 163 -7.46 -26.75 3.95
N ALA A 164 -8.30 -25.77 3.56
CA ALA A 164 -9.64 -26.06 3.05
C ALA A 164 -9.60 -26.85 1.74
N LEU A 165 -8.72 -26.46 0.81
CA LEU A 165 -8.56 -27.14 -0.47
C LEU A 165 -8.13 -28.60 -0.28
N ILE A 166 -7.11 -28.86 0.54
CA ILE A 166 -6.67 -30.21 0.89
C ILE A 166 -7.83 -31.01 1.51
N THR A 167 -8.57 -30.41 2.42
CA THR A 167 -9.72 -31.05 3.07
C THR A 167 -10.81 -31.45 2.07
N VAL A 168 -11.11 -30.60 1.08
CA VAL A 168 -12.10 -30.90 0.03
C VAL A 168 -11.59 -32.01 -0.90
N VAL A 169 -10.30 -31.99 -1.24
CA VAL A 169 -9.69 -33.00 -2.15
C VAL A 169 -9.53 -34.36 -1.46
N THR A 170 -9.12 -34.39 -0.20
CA THR A 170 -8.82 -35.64 0.52
C THR A 170 -10.00 -36.19 1.32
N GLY A 171 -11.02 -35.38 1.60
CA GLY A 171 -12.15 -35.73 2.46
C GLY A 171 -11.81 -35.79 3.96
N HIS A 172 -10.56 -35.47 4.37
CA HIS A 172 -10.11 -35.57 5.75
C HIS A 172 -9.61 -34.20 6.29
N PHE A 173 -10.11 -33.81 7.45
CA PHE A 173 -9.65 -32.63 8.17
C PHE A 173 -8.98 -33.02 9.48
N SER A 174 -7.80 -32.47 9.74
CA SER A 174 -7.06 -32.65 11.00
C SER A 174 -6.63 -31.30 11.55
N VAL A 175 -7.15 -30.92 12.71
CA VAL A 175 -6.75 -29.68 13.41
C VAL A 175 -5.25 -29.70 13.75
N ALA A 176 -4.73 -30.86 14.15
CA ALA A 176 -3.30 -30.99 14.50
C ALA A 176 -2.40 -30.73 13.29
N ASN A 177 -2.75 -31.26 12.11
CA ASN A 177 -2.01 -30.99 10.88
C ASN A 177 -2.13 -29.52 10.46
N ALA A 178 -3.33 -28.95 10.51
CA ALA A 178 -3.54 -27.54 10.19
C ALA A 178 -2.73 -26.59 11.09
N LEU A 179 -2.67 -26.86 12.40
CA LEU A 179 -1.86 -26.07 13.34
C LEU A 179 -0.34 -26.27 13.11
N ARG A 180 0.08 -27.50 12.81
CA ARG A 180 1.47 -27.79 12.48
C ARG A 180 1.88 -27.04 11.22
N ASP A 181 1.08 -27.15 10.15
CA ASP A 181 1.37 -26.51 8.87
C ASP A 181 1.41 -24.98 9.02
N PHE A 182 0.45 -24.43 9.77
CA PHE A 182 0.46 -23.00 10.12
C PHE A 182 1.75 -22.58 10.86
N ALA A 183 2.19 -23.35 11.85
CA ALA A 183 3.41 -23.06 12.61
C ALA A 183 4.67 -23.20 11.72
N VAL A 184 4.73 -24.23 10.88
CA VAL A 184 5.86 -24.43 9.95
C VAL A 184 5.95 -23.30 8.94
N VAL A 185 4.82 -22.88 8.35
CA VAL A 185 4.77 -21.77 7.41
C VAL A 185 5.16 -20.46 8.12
N LEU A 186 4.59 -20.18 9.29
CA LEU A 186 4.89 -18.96 10.05
C LEU A 186 6.39 -18.83 10.39
N LEU A 187 6.98 -19.88 10.95
CA LEU A 187 8.39 -19.87 11.37
C LEU A 187 9.34 -19.97 10.17
N GLY A 188 9.03 -20.85 9.22
CA GLY A 188 9.85 -21.10 8.03
C GLY A 188 9.89 -19.87 7.11
N GLU A 189 8.73 -19.26 6.82
CA GLU A 189 8.67 -18.06 5.98
C GLU A 189 9.29 -16.85 6.68
N THR A 190 9.15 -16.72 8.00
CA THR A 190 9.83 -15.66 8.76
C THR A 190 11.35 -15.81 8.69
N ALA A 191 11.86 -17.01 8.94
CA ALA A 191 13.29 -17.28 8.88
C ALA A 191 13.86 -17.08 7.47
N TRP A 192 13.16 -17.60 6.45
CA TRP A 192 13.56 -17.42 5.05
C TRP A 192 13.51 -15.96 4.61
N GLY A 193 12.46 -15.23 4.95
CA GLY A 193 12.31 -13.80 4.61
C GLY A 193 13.41 -12.93 5.22
N LEU A 194 13.79 -13.20 6.48
CA LEU A 194 14.92 -12.55 7.13
C LEU A 194 16.23 -12.88 6.41
N GLY A 195 16.47 -14.17 6.11
CA GLY A 195 17.68 -14.62 5.41
C GLY A 195 17.81 -14.03 4.00
N ALA A 196 16.73 -14.08 3.21
CA ALA A 196 16.68 -13.51 1.87
C ALA A 196 16.85 -11.99 1.89
N GLY A 197 16.15 -11.30 2.79
CA GLY A 197 16.27 -9.86 2.97
C GLY A 197 17.68 -9.43 3.37
N TYR A 198 18.28 -10.13 4.32
CA TYR A 198 19.67 -9.90 4.73
C TYR A 198 20.66 -10.11 3.58
N LEU A 199 20.59 -11.26 2.91
CA LEU A 199 21.51 -11.61 1.81
C LEU A 199 21.42 -10.58 0.69
N LEU A 200 20.20 -10.26 0.23
CA LEU A 200 20.01 -9.34 -0.89
C LEU A 200 20.39 -7.90 -0.52
N LEU A 201 20.12 -7.47 0.72
CA LEU A 201 20.60 -6.16 1.18
C LEU A 201 22.13 -6.08 1.21
N ARG A 202 22.83 -7.17 1.61
CA ARG A 202 24.28 -7.25 1.54
C ARG A 202 24.82 -7.23 0.11
N LEU A 203 24.18 -7.97 -0.80
CA LEU A 203 24.54 -7.94 -2.22
C LEU A 203 24.37 -6.55 -2.84
N ARG A 204 23.28 -5.86 -2.51
CA ARG A 204 23.04 -4.45 -2.92
C ARG A 204 24.15 -3.52 -2.42
N HIS A 205 24.54 -3.65 -1.16
CA HIS A 205 25.64 -2.85 -0.59
C HIS A 205 26.99 -3.11 -1.28
N LEU A 206 27.24 -4.34 -1.75
CA LEU A 206 28.45 -4.70 -2.48
C LEU A 206 28.44 -4.21 -3.94
N ALA A 207 27.27 -4.10 -4.56
CA ALA A 207 27.14 -3.75 -5.98
C ALA A 207 27.63 -2.34 -6.33
N ARG A 208 27.62 -1.40 -5.39
CA ARG A 208 28.13 0.00 -5.49
C ARG A 208 27.58 0.84 -6.65
N GLU A 209 26.76 0.28 -7.53
CA GLU A 209 26.15 0.95 -8.68
C GLU A 209 24.62 1.06 -8.48
N PRO A 210 24.04 2.26 -8.53
CA PRO A 210 22.60 2.47 -8.28
C PRO A 210 21.68 1.60 -9.13
N ARG A 211 22.02 1.38 -10.40
CA ARG A 211 21.19 0.58 -11.31
C ARG A 211 21.13 -0.88 -10.89
N ILE A 212 22.30 -1.47 -10.54
CA ILE A 212 22.40 -2.86 -10.05
C ILE A 212 21.68 -2.99 -8.69
N GLU A 213 21.83 -2.01 -7.81
CA GLU A 213 21.12 -1.99 -6.53
C GLU A 213 19.59 -1.99 -6.70
N VAL A 214 19.07 -1.20 -7.67
CA VAL A 214 17.63 -1.18 -8.00
C VAL A 214 17.17 -2.50 -8.61
N MET A 215 17.94 -3.09 -9.53
CA MET A 215 17.63 -4.41 -10.10
C MET A 215 17.59 -5.51 -9.03
N LEU A 216 18.56 -5.54 -8.12
CA LEU A 216 18.55 -6.47 -6.98
C LEU A 216 17.35 -6.21 -6.05
N SER A 217 16.94 -4.94 -5.89
CA SER A 217 15.75 -4.64 -5.12
C SER A 217 14.47 -5.20 -5.77
N LEU A 218 14.39 -5.19 -7.11
CA LEU A 218 13.28 -5.78 -7.85
C LEU A 218 13.26 -7.32 -7.75
N ALA A 219 14.43 -7.94 -7.68
CA ALA A 219 14.53 -9.40 -7.49
C ALA A 219 14.15 -9.84 -6.05
N THR A 220 14.31 -8.95 -5.05
CA THR A 220 14.12 -9.29 -3.64
C THR A 220 12.76 -9.91 -3.32
N PRO A 221 11.60 -9.35 -3.74
CA PRO A 221 10.30 -9.94 -3.46
C PRO A 221 10.14 -11.36 -4.01
N PHE A 222 10.68 -11.64 -5.19
CA PHE A 222 10.57 -12.94 -5.84
C PHE A 222 11.44 -13.99 -5.15
N VAL A 223 12.69 -13.63 -4.79
CA VAL A 223 13.59 -14.51 -4.02
C VAL A 223 13.03 -14.80 -2.63
N ALA A 224 12.33 -13.84 -2.02
CA ALA A 224 11.69 -14.07 -0.74
C ALA A 224 10.44 -14.97 -0.88
N PHE A 225 9.63 -14.77 -1.93
CA PHE A 225 8.32 -15.38 -2.08
C PHE A 225 8.36 -16.80 -2.69
N TRP A 226 9.07 -16.99 -3.79
CA TRP A 226 8.96 -18.22 -4.59
C TRP A 226 9.44 -19.50 -3.88
N PRO A 227 10.59 -19.52 -3.17
CA PRO A 227 11.05 -20.75 -2.55
C PRO A 227 10.11 -21.30 -1.46
N PRO A 228 9.60 -20.49 -0.51
CA PRO A 228 8.56 -20.96 0.41
C PRO A 228 7.29 -21.42 -0.29
N HIS A 229 6.85 -20.72 -1.33
CA HIS A 229 5.68 -21.10 -2.11
C HIS A 229 5.87 -22.45 -2.82
N ALA A 230 7.04 -22.69 -3.41
CA ALA A 230 7.38 -23.97 -4.05
C ALA A 230 7.42 -25.14 -3.05
N LEU A 231 7.66 -24.87 -1.77
CA LEU A 231 7.64 -25.84 -0.68
C LEU A 231 6.25 -26.04 -0.04
N GLY A 232 5.20 -25.42 -0.63
CA GLY A 232 3.81 -25.53 -0.16
C GLY A 232 3.41 -24.48 0.88
N GLY A 233 4.24 -23.48 1.13
CA GLY A 233 3.90 -22.29 1.92
C GLY A 233 3.14 -21.23 1.12
N SER A 234 2.84 -20.11 1.77
CA SER A 234 2.19 -18.96 1.10
C SER A 234 3.19 -18.05 0.35
N GLY A 235 4.43 -17.96 0.82
CA GLY A 235 5.45 -17.02 0.36
C GLY A 235 5.20 -15.57 0.79
N VAL A 236 3.96 -15.25 1.16
CA VAL A 236 3.52 -13.89 1.50
C VAL A 236 4.26 -13.34 2.72
N LEU A 237 4.29 -14.11 3.80
CA LEU A 237 4.95 -13.70 5.04
C LEU A 237 6.46 -13.52 4.84
N ALA A 238 7.09 -14.33 4.01
CA ALA A 238 8.51 -14.18 3.68
C ALA A 238 8.79 -12.88 2.93
N ALA A 239 7.92 -12.50 1.97
CA ALA A 239 8.03 -11.22 1.27
C ALA A 239 7.80 -10.02 2.22
N VAL A 240 6.84 -10.11 3.15
CA VAL A 240 6.59 -9.09 4.19
C VAL A 240 7.83 -8.91 5.09
N VAL A 241 8.36 -10.01 5.61
CA VAL A 241 9.52 -9.97 6.51
C VAL A 241 10.76 -9.43 5.81
N ALA A 242 11.00 -9.85 4.56
CA ALA A 242 12.09 -9.30 3.74
C ALA A 242 11.91 -7.80 3.49
N GLY A 243 10.67 -7.34 3.20
CA GLY A 243 10.34 -5.93 3.02
C GLY A 243 10.58 -5.10 4.28
N LEU A 244 10.02 -5.51 5.42
CA LEU A 244 10.22 -4.85 6.72
C LEU A 244 11.71 -4.79 7.12
N TYR A 245 12.46 -5.88 6.90
CA TYR A 245 13.89 -5.92 7.21
C TYR A 245 14.69 -4.97 6.30
N THR A 246 14.49 -5.04 4.99
CA THR A 246 15.22 -4.19 4.03
C THR A 246 14.81 -2.72 4.15
N GLY A 247 13.56 -2.42 4.47
CA GLY A 247 13.08 -1.06 4.74
C GLY A 247 13.71 -0.45 6.00
N SER A 248 13.83 -1.23 7.08
CA SER A 248 14.41 -0.74 8.34
C SER A 248 15.94 -0.70 8.32
N ALA A 249 16.60 -1.78 7.91
CA ALA A 249 18.07 -1.88 7.90
C ALA A 249 18.70 -1.13 6.71
N GLY A 250 17.98 -0.99 5.60
CA GLY A 250 18.46 -0.33 4.39
C GLY A 250 18.76 1.15 4.54
N VAL A 251 18.13 1.82 5.52
CA VAL A 251 18.34 3.27 5.76
C VAL A 251 19.83 3.60 5.99
N ALA A 252 20.56 2.72 6.68
CA ALA A 252 21.98 2.91 6.98
C ALA A 252 22.92 2.40 5.87
N LEU A 253 22.46 1.44 5.06
CA LEU A 253 23.31 0.72 4.10
C LEU A 253 23.16 1.23 2.67
N ILE A 254 21.98 1.75 2.29
CA ILE A 254 21.69 2.20 0.93
C ILE A 254 22.11 3.66 0.76
N ARG A 255 22.87 3.94 -0.28
CA ARG A 255 23.31 5.31 -0.62
C ARG A 255 22.12 6.23 -0.94
N SER A 256 22.26 7.51 -0.61
CA SER A 256 21.19 8.50 -0.81
C SER A 256 20.68 8.56 -2.27
N ASN A 257 21.59 8.55 -3.25
CA ASN A 257 21.23 8.57 -4.67
C ASN A 257 20.43 7.33 -5.08
N THR A 258 20.88 6.13 -4.70
CA THR A 258 20.16 4.88 -4.98
C THR A 258 18.79 4.87 -4.29
N ARG A 259 18.71 5.36 -3.05
CA ARG A 259 17.46 5.39 -2.29
C ARG A 259 16.39 6.26 -2.98
N LEU A 260 16.76 7.43 -3.48
CA LEU A 260 15.84 8.31 -4.19
C LEU A 260 15.35 7.67 -5.51
N GLN A 261 16.26 7.08 -6.28
CA GLN A 261 15.91 6.39 -7.53
C GLN A 261 15.05 5.16 -7.29
N ALA A 262 15.37 4.37 -6.27
CA ALA A 262 14.61 3.18 -5.91
C ALA A 262 13.19 3.50 -5.46
N LEU A 263 13.00 4.52 -4.62
CA LEU A 263 11.65 4.93 -4.18
C LEU A 263 10.80 5.38 -5.35
N PHE A 264 11.32 6.20 -6.25
CA PHE A 264 10.61 6.64 -7.45
C PHE A 264 10.26 5.48 -8.37
N PHE A 265 11.21 4.57 -8.60
CA PHE A 265 10.99 3.38 -9.41
C PHE A 265 9.89 2.49 -8.82
N TRP A 266 9.97 2.21 -7.52
CA TRP A 266 8.99 1.38 -6.83
C TRP A 266 7.60 2.01 -6.77
N ASP A 267 7.50 3.33 -6.66
CA ASP A 267 6.22 4.04 -6.71
C ASP A 267 5.51 3.84 -8.07
N ILE A 268 6.27 3.94 -9.18
CA ILE A 268 5.74 3.65 -10.52
C ILE A 268 5.33 2.18 -10.63
N VAL A 269 6.18 1.24 -10.23
CA VAL A 269 5.89 -0.20 -10.29
C VAL A 269 4.64 -0.53 -9.50
N ASN A 270 4.54 -0.04 -8.26
CA ASN A 270 3.39 -0.25 -7.40
C ASN A 270 2.10 0.34 -8.00
N THR A 271 2.18 1.56 -8.56
CA THR A 271 1.03 2.21 -9.22
C THR A 271 0.54 1.41 -10.41
N VAL A 272 1.45 0.94 -11.26
CA VAL A 272 1.10 0.13 -12.44
C VAL A 272 0.51 -1.22 -12.02
N ILE A 273 1.16 -1.94 -11.10
CA ILE A 273 0.69 -3.24 -10.60
C ILE A 273 -0.70 -3.08 -9.98
N THR A 274 -0.86 -2.13 -9.06
CA THR A 274 -2.15 -1.87 -8.40
C THR A 274 -3.22 -1.52 -9.43
N GLY A 275 -2.91 -0.64 -10.38
CA GLY A 275 -3.85 -0.27 -11.43
C GLY A 275 -4.28 -1.43 -12.30
N MET A 276 -3.32 -2.24 -12.76
CA MET A 276 -3.59 -3.43 -13.57
C MET A 276 -4.44 -4.45 -12.83
N ILE A 277 -4.11 -4.72 -11.58
CA ILE A 277 -4.80 -5.69 -10.74
C ILE A 277 -6.29 -5.32 -10.57
N PHE A 278 -6.61 -4.07 -10.22
CA PHE A 278 -8.01 -3.65 -10.04
C PHE A 278 -8.79 -3.62 -11.37
N LEU A 279 -8.15 -3.18 -12.46
CA LEU A 279 -8.77 -3.21 -13.79
C LEU A 279 -9.07 -4.65 -14.25
N LEU A 280 -8.08 -5.55 -14.09
CA LEU A 280 -8.23 -6.97 -14.43
C LEU A 280 -9.30 -7.66 -13.57
N THR A 281 -9.43 -7.28 -12.30
CA THR A 281 -10.52 -7.76 -11.42
C THR A 281 -11.88 -7.42 -12.02
N GLY A 282 -12.08 -6.19 -12.46
CA GLY A 282 -13.33 -5.78 -13.11
C GLY A 282 -13.60 -6.52 -14.41
N LEU A 283 -12.57 -6.77 -15.21
CA LEU A 283 -12.66 -7.52 -16.48
C LEU A 283 -13.14 -8.96 -16.30
N GLN A 284 -12.95 -9.57 -15.11
CA GLN A 284 -13.46 -10.92 -14.85
C GLN A 284 -14.99 -11.00 -14.75
N ALA A 285 -15.71 -9.88 -14.73
CA ALA A 285 -17.18 -9.89 -14.69
C ALA A 285 -17.81 -10.76 -15.79
N ARG A 286 -17.25 -10.73 -17.00
CA ARG A 286 -17.71 -11.55 -18.14
C ARG A 286 -17.39 -13.02 -17.93
N THR A 287 -16.19 -13.37 -17.52
CA THR A 287 -15.73 -14.75 -17.29
C THR A 287 -16.51 -15.39 -16.15
N VAL A 288 -16.74 -14.65 -15.06
CA VAL A 288 -17.50 -15.12 -13.89
C VAL A 288 -18.98 -15.35 -14.21
N ALA A 289 -19.57 -14.55 -15.11
CA ALA A 289 -20.96 -14.70 -15.54
C ALA A 289 -21.12 -15.67 -16.71
N ALA A 290 -20.06 -16.12 -17.34
CA ALA A 290 -20.12 -16.98 -18.53
C ALA A 290 -20.75 -18.35 -18.21
N GLY A 291 -21.66 -18.78 -19.06
CA GLY A 291 -22.32 -20.08 -18.94
C GLY A 291 -23.46 -20.14 -17.91
N LEU A 292 -23.77 -19.04 -17.21
CA LEU A 292 -24.86 -18.99 -16.24
C LEU A 292 -26.13 -18.36 -16.87
N ASP A 293 -27.26 -18.99 -16.63
CA ASP A 293 -28.56 -18.41 -16.97
C ASP A 293 -28.94 -17.28 -15.99
N ARG A 294 -29.88 -16.41 -16.40
CA ARG A 294 -30.28 -15.23 -15.61
C ARG A 294 -30.85 -15.57 -14.24
N THR A 295 -31.55 -16.70 -14.12
CA THR A 295 -32.16 -17.15 -12.86
C THR A 295 -31.11 -17.58 -11.87
N THR A 296 -30.16 -18.41 -12.30
CA THR A 296 -29.00 -18.84 -11.51
C THR A 296 -28.13 -17.65 -11.11
N LEU A 297 -27.84 -16.75 -12.05
CA LEU A 297 -27.07 -15.54 -11.75
C LEU A 297 -27.76 -14.67 -10.70
N GLY A 298 -29.10 -14.49 -10.79
CA GLY A 298 -29.88 -13.76 -9.79
C GLY A 298 -29.82 -14.39 -8.39
N GLN A 299 -29.92 -15.72 -8.31
CA GLN A 299 -29.78 -16.42 -7.02
C GLN A 299 -28.36 -16.30 -6.44
N LEU A 300 -27.33 -16.46 -7.28
CA LEU A 300 -25.94 -16.30 -6.84
C LEU A 300 -25.64 -14.84 -6.44
N ALA A 301 -26.26 -13.86 -7.10
CA ALA A 301 -26.17 -12.47 -6.70
C ALA A 301 -26.75 -12.24 -5.30
N LEU A 302 -27.91 -12.81 -5.00
CA LEU A 302 -28.49 -12.77 -3.67
C LEU A 302 -27.58 -13.44 -2.62
N HIS A 303 -27.04 -14.62 -2.93
CA HIS A 303 -26.08 -15.30 -2.06
C HIS A 303 -24.83 -14.43 -1.82
N GLY A 304 -24.30 -13.78 -2.86
CA GLY A 304 -23.18 -12.85 -2.75
C GLY A 304 -23.50 -11.64 -1.85
N LEU A 305 -24.71 -11.08 -1.94
CA LEU A 305 -25.16 -10.00 -1.05
C LEU A 305 -25.28 -10.45 0.39
N VAL A 306 -25.83 -11.67 0.64
CA VAL A 306 -25.90 -12.25 1.98
C VAL A 306 -24.52 -12.46 2.57
N ILE A 307 -23.58 -13.04 1.82
CA ILE A 307 -22.20 -13.23 2.30
C ILE A 307 -21.51 -11.87 2.51
N SER A 308 -21.74 -10.88 1.66
CA SER A 308 -21.22 -9.52 1.86
C SER A 308 -21.71 -8.92 3.19
N ALA A 309 -22.99 -9.05 3.49
CA ALA A 309 -23.57 -8.59 4.75
C ALA A 309 -22.97 -9.33 5.96
N VAL A 310 -22.80 -10.66 5.86
CA VAL A 310 -22.15 -11.49 6.88
C VAL A 310 -20.72 -11.04 7.12
N VAL A 311 -19.93 -10.89 6.07
CA VAL A 311 -18.52 -10.47 6.15
C VAL A 311 -18.37 -9.10 6.82
N ILE A 312 -19.24 -8.14 6.46
CA ILE A 312 -19.25 -6.81 7.08
C ILE A 312 -19.64 -6.91 8.56
N ALA A 313 -20.73 -7.60 8.87
CA ALA A 313 -21.22 -7.75 10.24
C ALA A 313 -20.22 -8.47 11.17
N VAL A 314 -19.61 -9.55 10.68
CA VAL A 314 -18.61 -10.32 11.42
C VAL A 314 -17.38 -9.49 11.78
N ARG A 315 -16.96 -8.58 10.90
CA ARG A 315 -15.83 -7.69 11.18
C ARG A 315 -16.16 -6.74 12.34
N PHE A 316 -17.36 -6.18 12.39
CA PHE A 316 -17.81 -5.39 13.55
C PHE A 316 -17.87 -6.25 14.80
N LEU A 317 -18.44 -7.45 14.70
CA LEU A 317 -18.57 -8.39 15.81
C LEU A 317 -17.22 -8.80 16.41
N TRP A 318 -16.15 -8.84 15.62
CA TRP A 318 -14.79 -9.14 16.07
C TRP A 318 -14.05 -7.92 16.59
N VAL A 319 -14.02 -6.83 15.84
CA VAL A 319 -13.13 -5.68 16.09
C VAL A 319 -13.44 -5.01 17.42
N PHE A 320 -14.72 -4.85 17.77
CA PHE A 320 -15.10 -4.23 19.03
C PHE A 320 -14.70 -5.08 20.25
N PRO A 321 -15.08 -6.35 20.37
CA PRO A 321 -14.63 -7.20 21.47
C PRO A 321 -13.11 -7.35 21.52
N ALA A 322 -12.45 -7.59 20.41
CA ALA A 322 -10.99 -7.73 20.35
C ALA A 322 -10.26 -6.47 20.83
N THR A 323 -10.87 -5.29 20.64
CA THR A 323 -10.31 -4.03 21.10
C THR A 323 -10.54 -3.81 22.59
N TYR A 324 -11.74 -4.02 23.10
CA TYR A 324 -12.12 -3.59 24.45
C TYR A 324 -12.02 -4.70 25.51
N VAL A 325 -12.40 -5.94 25.20
CA VAL A 325 -12.46 -7.04 26.19
C VAL A 325 -11.09 -7.33 26.82
N PRO A 326 -9.98 -7.46 26.08
CA PRO A 326 -8.68 -7.73 26.69
C PRO A 326 -8.19 -6.60 27.61
N ARG A 327 -8.55 -5.34 27.31
CA ARG A 327 -8.21 -4.19 28.15
C ARG A 327 -9.07 -4.11 29.41
N TRP A 328 -10.31 -4.57 29.32
CA TRP A 328 -11.19 -4.70 30.47
C TRP A 328 -10.73 -5.81 31.42
N LEU A 329 -10.26 -6.95 30.85
CA LEU A 329 -9.77 -8.08 31.66
C LEU A 329 -8.39 -7.84 32.27
N SER A 330 -7.55 -7.00 31.67
CA SER A 330 -6.16 -6.78 32.10
C SER A 330 -5.86 -5.30 32.35
N ARG A 331 -5.77 -4.91 33.62
CA ARG A 331 -5.38 -3.55 34.05
C ARG A 331 -3.97 -3.17 33.57
N SER A 332 -3.04 -4.11 33.58
CA SER A 332 -1.67 -3.91 33.09
C SER A 332 -1.64 -3.56 31.60
N LEU A 333 -2.50 -4.21 30.83
CA LEU A 333 -2.65 -3.91 29.41
C LEU A 333 -3.31 -2.54 29.19
N ALA A 334 -4.36 -2.22 29.93
CA ALA A 334 -5.04 -0.93 29.84
C ALA A 334 -4.11 0.26 30.18
N ALA A 335 -3.16 0.06 31.09
CA ALA A 335 -2.16 1.07 31.45
C ALA A 335 -1.09 1.26 30.37
N ARG A 336 -0.67 0.17 29.67
CA ARG A 336 0.36 0.22 28.63
C ARG A 336 -0.17 0.62 27.26
N ASP A 337 -1.40 0.22 26.95
CA ASP A 337 -2.08 0.48 25.67
C ASP A 337 -3.52 0.91 25.94
N PRO A 338 -3.76 2.22 26.20
CA PRO A 338 -5.08 2.76 26.50
C PRO A 338 -6.09 2.46 25.40
N SER A 339 -7.35 2.33 25.78
CA SER A 339 -8.43 2.05 24.82
C SER A 339 -8.56 3.17 23.80
N PRO A 340 -8.52 2.86 22.50
CA PRO A 340 -8.78 3.86 21.48
C PRO A 340 -10.23 4.37 21.57
N PRO A 341 -10.52 5.60 21.11
CA PRO A 341 -11.88 6.10 21.03
C PRO A 341 -12.71 5.21 20.11
N TRP A 342 -14.00 5.05 20.43
CA TRP A 342 -14.90 4.18 19.67
C TRP A 342 -14.96 4.52 18.16
N ARG A 343 -14.77 5.79 17.82
CA ARG A 343 -14.73 6.28 16.42
C ARG A 343 -13.57 5.65 15.65
N ALA A 344 -12.41 5.52 16.27
CA ALA A 344 -11.25 4.85 15.67
C ALA A 344 -11.49 3.35 15.50
N THR A 345 -12.12 2.70 16.50
CA THR A 345 -12.49 1.28 16.43
C THR A 345 -13.54 1.04 15.35
N PHE A 346 -14.53 1.95 15.24
CA PHE A 346 -15.57 1.87 14.22
C PHE A 346 -14.98 1.92 12.80
N ILE A 347 -14.07 2.85 12.52
CA ILE A 347 -13.50 2.97 11.18
C ILE A 347 -12.65 1.75 10.82
N VAL A 348 -11.89 1.17 11.75
CA VAL A 348 -11.15 -0.09 11.54
C VAL A 348 -12.11 -1.25 11.24
N ALA A 349 -13.25 -1.31 11.91
CA ALA A 349 -14.29 -2.29 11.61
C ALA A 349 -14.94 -2.04 10.22
N PHE A 350 -15.16 -0.76 9.87
CA PHE A 350 -15.79 -0.37 8.63
C PHE A 350 -14.89 -0.58 7.40
N THR A 351 -13.56 -0.47 7.52
CA THR A 351 -12.59 -0.65 6.44
C THR A 351 -12.34 -2.12 6.12
N GLY A 352 -13.38 -2.82 5.74
CA GLY A 352 -13.36 -4.24 5.41
C GLY A 352 -13.55 -4.54 3.91
N VAL A 353 -13.08 -3.69 3.01
CA VAL A 353 -13.15 -3.89 1.55
C VAL A 353 -12.42 -5.17 1.17
N ARG A 354 -12.95 -5.95 0.22
CA ARG A 354 -12.29 -7.15 -0.34
C ARG A 354 -11.61 -6.81 -1.64
N GLY A 355 -10.49 -7.49 -1.91
CA GLY A 355 -9.61 -7.16 -3.03
C GLY A 355 -9.30 -8.32 -3.95
N VAL A 356 -8.26 -8.11 -4.71
CA VAL A 356 -7.86 -8.96 -5.82
C VAL A 356 -7.32 -10.30 -5.37
N VAL A 357 -6.64 -10.37 -4.22
CA VAL A 357 -6.10 -11.63 -3.68
C VAL A 357 -7.23 -12.64 -3.48
N SER A 358 -8.41 -12.18 -3.02
CA SER A 358 -9.62 -13.03 -2.91
C SER A 358 -10.05 -13.59 -4.26
N LEU A 359 -10.04 -12.78 -5.32
CA LEU A 359 -10.42 -13.26 -6.66
C LEU A 359 -9.38 -14.23 -7.23
N ALA A 360 -8.09 -13.92 -7.09
CA ALA A 360 -7.02 -14.79 -7.53
C ALA A 360 -7.04 -16.15 -6.82
N ALA A 361 -7.29 -16.16 -5.50
CA ALA A 361 -7.47 -17.39 -4.73
C ALA A 361 -8.71 -18.18 -5.20
N ALA A 362 -9.83 -17.50 -5.48
CA ALA A 362 -11.02 -18.16 -6.02
C ALA A 362 -10.78 -18.78 -7.41
N LEU A 363 -10.10 -18.06 -8.30
CA LEU A 363 -9.74 -18.55 -9.64
C LEU A 363 -8.72 -19.69 -9.59
N SER A 364 -7.88 -19.77 -8.57
CA SER A 364 -6.91 -20.87 -8.38
C SER A 364 -7.54 -22.21 -7.94
N ILE A 365 -8.84 -22.22 -7.62
CA ILE A 365 -9.57 -23.46 -7.34
C ILE A 365 -9.53 -24.35 -8.59
N PRO A 366 -9.10 -25.62 -8.48
CA PRO A 366 -9.04 -26.53 -9.61
C PRO A 366 -10.41 -26.68 -10.31
N VAL A 367 -10.41 -26.84 -11.62
CA VAL A 367 -11.64 -27.07 -12.40
C VAL A 367 -12.27 -28.41 -12.04
N GLY A 368 -11.44 -29.41 -11.75
CA GLY A 368 -11.88 -30.75 -11.39
C GLY A 368 -10.99 -31.39 -10.34
N LEU A 369 -11.53 -32.42 -9.70
CA LEU A 369 -10.82 -33.33 -8.82
C LEU A 369 -10.19 -34.47 -9.65
N ALA A 370 -9.38 -35.33 -9.00
CA ALA A 370 -8.90 -36.56 -9.62
C ALA A 370 -10.07 -37.37 -10.21
N ALA A 371 -9.85 -38.05 -11.32
CA ALA A 371 -10.85 -38.83 -12.08
C ALA A 371 -11.90 -38.00 -12.86
N GLY A 372 -11.64 -36.72 -13.16
CA GLY A 372 -12.52 -35.92 -14.03
C GLY A 372 -13.82 -35.43 -13.38
N VAL A 373 -13.97 -35.59 -12.07
CA VAL A 373 -15.13 -35.07 -11.34
C VAL A 373 -15.00 -33.53 -11.19
N PRO A 374 -16.00 -32.73 -11.58
CA PRO A 374 -15.96 -31.31 -11.40
C PRO A 374 -15.78 -30.93 -9.91
N PHE A 375 -15.01 -29.86 -9.64
CA PHE A 375 -14.84 -29.40 -8.27
C PHE A 375 -16.18 -28.88 -7.70
N PRO A 376 -16.64 -29.38 -6.54
CA PRO A 376 -17.97 -29.09 -6.02
C PRO A 376 -18.12 -27.59 -5.70
N GLY A 377 -19.09 -26.94 -6.35
CA GLY A 377 -19.46 -25.56 -6.07
C GLY A 377 -18.45 -24.49 -6.50
N ARG A 378 -17.46 -24.82 -7.35
CA ARG A 378 -16.45 -23.87 -7.84
C ARG A 378 -17.07 -22.58 -8.41
N ASP A 379 -18.03 -22.72 -9.32
CA ASP A 379 -18.65 -21.56 -9.98
C ASP A 379 -19.43 -20.70 -8.98
N ARG A 380 -20.08 -21.34 -7.98
CA ARG A 380 -20.74 -20.59 -6.89
C ARG A 380 -19.74 -19.77 -6.07
N VAL A 381 -18.61 -20.36 -5.71
CA VAL A 381 -17.54 -19.68 -4.97
C VAL A 381 -16.99 -18.50 -5.77
N LEU A 382 -16.74 -18.68 -7.08
CA LEU A 382 -16.24 -17.62 -7.96
C LEU A 382 -17.21 -16.44 -8.04
N VAL A 383 -18.48 -16.70 -8.34
CA VAL A 383 -19.51 -15.66 -8.47
C VAL A 383 -19.72 -14.93 -7.15
N ILE A 384 -19.88 -15.67 -6.05
CA ILE A 384 -20.07 -15.09 -4.71
C ILE A 384 -18.87 -14.23 -4.33
N THR A 385 -17.64 -14.72 -4.54
CA THR A 385 -16.42 -13.95 -4.25
C THR A 385 -16.37 -12.65 -5.06
N PHE A 386 -16.66 -12.72 -6.36
CA PHE A 386 -16.68 -11.53 -7.22
C PHE A 386 -17.70 -10.49 -6.71
N ILE A 387 -18.91 -10.93 -6.36
CA ILE A 387 -19.96 -10.05 -5.84
C ILE A 387 -19.55 -9.44 -4.51
N VAL A 388 -18.95 -10.22 -3.60
CA VAL A 388 -18.44 -9.72 -2.32
C VAL A 388 -17.39 -8.64 -2.53
N ILE A 389 -16.47 -8.81 -3.48
CA ILE A 389 -15.47 -7.81 -3.84
C ILE A 389 -16.15 -6.52 -4.33
N VAL A 390 -17.03 -6.64 -5.31
CA VAL A 390 -17.69 -5.47 -5.92
C VAL A 390 -18.57 -4.74 -4.89
N VAL A 391 -19.36 -5.46 -4.11
CA VAL A 391 -20.25 -4.89 -3.10
C VAL A 391 -19.44 -4.19 -2.00
N THR A 392 -18.43 -4.82 -1.44
CA THR A 392 -17.62 -4.20 -0.38
C THR A 392 -16.81 -3.02 -0.90
N LEU A 393 -16.25 -3.12 -2.10
CA LEU A 393 -15.48 -2.04 -2.72
C LEU A 393 -16.36 -0.81 -3.00
N ILE A 394 -17.55 -1.01 -3.54
CA ILE A 394 -18.48 0.08 -3.84
C ILE A 394 -19.11 0.62 -2.55
N ALA A 395 -19.74 -0.26 -1.74
CA ALA A 395 -20.49 0.17 -0.57
C ALA A 395 -19.59 0.82 0.49
N GLN A 396 -18.49 0.18 0.84
CA GLN A 396 -17.58 0.70 1.87
C GLN A 396 -16.60 1.72 1.29
N GLY A 397 -16.05 1.49 0.09
CA GLY A 397 -15.04 2.38 -0.49
C GLY A 397 -15.59 3.76 -0.87
N LEU A 398 -16.81 3.85 -1.46
CA LEU A 398 -17.41 5.14 -1.80
C LEU A 398 -17.99 5.87 -0.57
N THR A 399 -18.45 5.15 0.44
CA THR A 399 -19.02 5.76 1.65
C THR A 399 -17.97 6.09 2.70
N LEU A 400 -16.76 5.49 2.62
CA LEU A 400 -15.67 5.72 3.57
C LEU A 400 -15.35 7.21 3.79
N PRO A 401 -15.23 8.08 2.77
CA PRO A 401 -14.99 9.51 2.98
C PRO A 401 -16.10 10.20 3.78
N LEU A 402 -17.34 9.80 3.59
CA LEU A 402 -18.48 10.33 4.33
C LEU A 402 -18.44 9.91 5.80
N VAL A 403 -18.12 8.63 6.05
CA VAL A 403 -18.01 8.07 7.39
C VAL A 403 -16.84 8.71 8.16
N VAL A 404 -15.68 8.88 7.53
CA VAL A 404 -14.50 9.55 8.14
C VAL A 404 -14.85 10.97 8.60
N ARG A 405 -15.53 11.74 7.75
CA ARG A 405 -15.96 13.11 8.07
C ARG A 405 -17.05 13.14 9.15
N ALA A 406 -18.03 12.24 9.05
CA ALA A 406 -19.11 12.15 10.06
C ALA A 406 -18.58 11.79 11.46
N LEU A 407 -17.51 11.00 11.53
CA LEU A 407 -16.84 10.66 12.78
C LEU A 407 -15.83 11.73 13.24
N GLY A 408 -15.54 12.76 12.42
CA GLY A 408 -14.58 13.81 12.71
C GLY A 408 -13.12 13.34 12.79
N LEU A 409 -12.79 12.23 12.12
CA LEU A 409 -11.45 11.66 12.13
C LEU A 409 -10.47 12.45 11.26
N ASP A 410 -10.95 13.17 10.27
CA ASP A 410 -10.20 14.14 9.46
C ASP A 410 -9.66 15.29 10.32
N ARG A 411 -10.46 15.81 11.26
CA ARG A 411 -10.03 16.86 12.19
C ARG A 411 -8.98 16.34 13.18
N LEU A 412 -9.22 15.18 13.78
CA LEU A 412 -8.24 14.54 14.67
C LEU A 412 -6.92 14.27 13.95
N GLY A 413 -6.97 13.84 12.71
CA GLY A 413 -5.78 13.62 11.90
C GLY A 413 -5.06 14.93 11.53
N ALA A 414 -5.80 16.01 11.28
CA ALA A 414 -5.23 17.33 11.05
C ALA A 414 -4.48 17.85 12.31
N ASP A 415 -5.06 17.67 13.51
CA ASP A 415 -4.42 18.04 14.77
C ASP A 415 -3.13 17.23 14.99
N GLU A 416 -3.15 15.91 14.75
CA GLU A 416 -1.95 15.07 14.80
C GLU A 416 -0.91 15.46 13.74
N ALA A 417 -1.33 15.85 12.54
CA ALA A 417 -0.44 16.32 11.48
C ALA A 417 0.24 17.62 11.87
N HIS A 418 -0.50 18.53 12.50
CA HIS A 418 0.04 19.80 13.01
C HIS A 418 1.09 19.56 14.11
N GLU A 419 0.77 18.74 15.11
CA GLU A 419 1.73 18.39 16.17
C GLU A 419 2.97 17.69 15.62
N ARG A 420 2.81 16.82 14.63
CA ARG A 420 3.94 16.17 13.96
C ARG A 420 4.84 17.15 13.23
N LYS A 421 4.23 18.10 12.53
CA LYS A 421 4.96 19.16 11.85
C LYS A 421 5.80 20.00 12.83
N ARG A 422 5.23 20.35 14.00
CA ARG A 422 5.96 21.02 15.08
C ARG A 422 7.18 20.20 15.54
N ARG A 423 6.99 18.88 15.75
CA ARG A 423 8.10 17.96 16.12
C ARG A 423 9.14 17.84 15.02
N GLU A 424 8.73 17.81 13.76
CA GLU A 424 9.64 17.77 12.62
C GLU A 424 10.47 19.04 12.53
N VAL A 425 9.87 20.21 12.68
CA VAL A 425 10.57 21.50 12.69
C VAL A 425 11.57 21.56 13.85
N ALA A 426 11.17 21.09 15.04
CA ALA A 426 12.06 21.01 16.20
C ALA A 426 13.26 20.08 15.94
N ALA A 427 13.04 18.90 15.37
CA ALA A 427 14.10 17.96 15.02
C ALA A 427 15.03 18.52 13.93
N ARG A 428 14.48 19.19 12.91
CA ARG A 428 15.27 19.87 11.88
C ARG A 428 16.13 21.00 12.45
N LEU A 429 15.60 21.74 13.42
CA LEU A 429 16.34 22.79 14.13
C LEU A 429 17.51 22.19 14.93
N ASP A 430 17.27 21.10 15.65
CA ASP A 430 18.31 20.40 16.41
C ASP A 430 19.41 19.86 15.49
N THR A 431 19.05 19.24 14.37
CA THR A 431 20.03 18.72 13.40
C THR A 431 20.82 19.86 12.73
N ALA A 432 20.19 21.02 12.47
CA ALA A 432 20.89 22.16 11.92
C ALA A 432 21.89 22.79 12.92
N ARG A 433 21.54 22.82 14.21
CA ARG A 433 22.45 23.24 15.28
C ARG A 433 23.63 22.30 15.45
N ALA A 434 23.38 20.99 15.43
CA ALA A 434 24.44 19.98 15.47
C ALA A 434 25.41 20.12 14.28
N ALA A 435 24.88 20.39 13.08
CA ALA A 435 25.70 20.64 11.89
C ALA A 435 26.55 21.91 12.02
N LEU A 436 26.03 22.97 12.65
CA LEU A 436 26.80 24.20 12.93
C LEU A 436 27.92 23.93 13.94
N ALA A 437 27.63 23.19 15.02
CA ALA A 437 28.65 22.80 16.02
C ALA A 437 29.76 21.97 15.39
N GLN A 438 29.42 21.02 14.51
CA GLN A 438 30.42 20.22 13.78
C GLN A 438 31.27 21.07 12.84
N LEU A 439 30.69 22.12 12.23
CA LEU A 439 31.44 23.08 11.42
C LEU A 439 32.46 23.85 12.27
N ASP A 440 32.08 24.21 13.50
CA ASP A 440 32.96 24.94 14.44
C ASP A 440 34.13 24.03 14.92
N GLU A 441 33.84 22.76 15.21
CA GLU A 441 34.87 21.76 15.54
C GLU A 441 35.83 21.53 14.36
N ALA A 442 35.29 21.39 13.14
CA ALA A 442 36.09 21.21 11.94
C ALA A 442 36.97 22.42 11.65
N ALA A 443 36.47 23.63 11.90
CA ALA A 443 37.25 24.88 11.80
C ALA A 443 38.40 24.93 12.80
N ALA A 444 38.19 24.48 14.04
CA ALA A 444 39.22 24.43 15.09
C ALA A 444 40.27 23.34 14.83
N GLY A 445 39.88 22.18 14.25
CA GLY A 445 40.73 21.02 14.00
C GLY A 445 41.50 21.01 12.66
N ALA A 446 40.92 21.62 11.63
CA ALA A 446 41.51 21.73 10.30
C ALA A 446 42.19 23.12 10.17
N ARG A 447 43.36 23.20 9.56
CA ARG A 447 44.05 24.45 9.21
C ARG A 447 43.30 25.17 8.06
N LEU A 448 41.97 25.25 8.13
CA LEU A 448 41.12 25.93 7.15
C LEU A 448 40.94 27.36 7.60
N ASP A 449 41.11 28.30 6.67
CA ASP A 449 40.88 29.74 6.93
C ASP A 449 39.39 29.93 7.32
N ALA A 450 39.17 30.68 8.40
CA ALA A 450 37.83 31.02 8.85
C ALA A 450 37.01 31.74 7.76
N ALA A 451 37.67 32.51 6.88
CA ALA A 451 37.07 33.15 5.74
C ALA A 451 36.50 32.17 4.71
N ALA A 452 37.15 31.00 4.53
CA ALA A 452 36.66 29.96 3.64
C ALA A 452 35.39 29.26 4.17
N LEU A 453 35.21 29.22 5.49
CA LEU A 453 34.03 28.60 6.14
C LEU A 453 32.87 29.55 6.38
N ALA A 454 33.12 30.86 6.30
CA ALA A 454 32.12 31.90 6.56
C ALA A 454 30.82 31.75 5.72
N PRO A 455 30.85 31.41 4.41
CA PRO A 455 29.64 31.20 3.63
C PRO A 455 28.80 29.99 4.12
N TRP A 456 29.45 28.92 4.56
CA TRP A 456 28.80 27.75 5.10
C TRP A 456 28.17 28.00 6.45
N ARG A 457 28.86 28.75 7.31
CA ARG A 457 28.34 29.21 8.60
C ARG A 457 27.10 30.08 8.41
N ALA A 458 27.19 31.13 7.60
CA ALA A 458 26.08 32.02 7.31
C ALA A 458 24.86 31.28 6.78
N ARG A 459 25.07 30.29 5.91
CA ARG A 459 23.98 29.41 5.37
C ARG A 459 23.33 28.59 6.47
N GLN A 460 24.08 28.02 7.41
CA GLN A 460 23.50 27.25 8.52
C GLN A 460 22.78 28.14 9.52
N GLU A 461 23.32 29.30 9.84
CA GLU A 461 22.69 30.30 10.70
C GLU A 461 21.38 30.82 10.11
N GLN A 462 21.36 31.12 8.81
CA GLN A 462 20.13 31.47 8.09
C GLN A 462 19.10 30.36 8.13
N ARG A 463 19.52 29.08 7.94
CA ARG A 463 18.63 27.91 8.04
C ARG A 463 18.07 27.77 9.45
N ILE A 464 18.89 27.95 10.49
CA ILE A 464 18.46 27.91 11.89
C ILE A 464 17.43 29.02 12.17
N ALA A 465 17.68 30.24 11.69
CA ALA A 465 16.76 31.38 11.84
C ALA A 465 15.42 31.11 11.15
N GLN A 466 15.42 30.56 9.92
CA GLN A 466 14.21 30.21 9.18
C GLN A 466 13.40 29.08 9.88
N LEU A 467 14.09 28.08 10.43
CA LEU A 467 13.43 27.00 11.19
C LEU A 467 12.91 27.49 12.55
N GLY A 468 13.62 28.44 13.18
CA GLY A 468 13.19 29.09 14.41
C GLY A 468 11.90 29.88 14.21
N SER A 469 11.85 30.73 13.21
CA SER A 469 10.63 31.50 12.86
C SER A 469 9.47 30.59 12.44
N ALA A 470 9.74 29.52 11.70
CA ALA A 470 8.71 28.52 11.36
C ALA A 470 8.18 27.76 12.59
N ARG A 471 9.00 27.54 13.62
CA ARG A 471 8.59 26.96 14.89
C ARG A 471 7.66 27.89 15.67
N ASP A 472 8.03 29.17 15.74
CA ASP A 472 7.31 30.18 16.50
C ASP A 472 6.00 30.61 15.82
N ALA A 473 5.93 30.50 14.48
CA ALA A 473 4.75 30.76 13.65
C ALA A 473 3.85 29.55 13.43
N ASP A 474 3.93 28.54 14.28
CA ASP A 474 3.10 27.31 14.20
C ASP A 474 3.23 26.54 12.85
N GLY A 475 4.37 26.72 12.18
CA GLY A 475 4.67 26.06 10.92
C GLY A 475 4.17 26.79 9.66
N ASP A 476 3.60 27.98 9.79
CA ASP A 476 3.34 28.84 8.63
C ASP A 476 4.61 29.64 8.28
N PRO A 477 5.16 29.49 7.06
CA PRO A 477 6.40 30.20 6.67
C PRO A 477 6.25 31.72 6.51
N GLY A 478 5.08 32.28 6.78
CA GLY A 478 4.81 33.71 6.60
C GLY A 478 4.83 34.16 5.13
N ASP A 479 4.29 35.37 4.86
CA ASP A 479 4.26 35.93 3.50
C ASP A 479 5.63 36.23 2.94
N GLU A 480 6.57 36.63 3.79
CA GLU A 480 7.95 36.96 3.41
C GLU A 480 8.70 35.73 2.89
N ALA A 481 8.65 34.59 3.59
CA ALA A 481 9.28 33.34 3.15
C ALA A 481 8.63 32.78 1.87
N ARG A 482 7.32 32.97 1.70
CA ARG A 482 6.62 32.68 0.44
C ARG A 482 7.07 33.60 -0.69
N GLY A 483 7.31 34.88 -0.37
CA GLY A 483 7.85 35.90 -1.30
C GLY A 483 9.26 35.55 -1.79
N VAL A 484 10.18 35.28 -0.87
CA VAL A 484 11.57 34.90 -1.17
C VAL A 484 11.59 33.65 -2.09
N ARG A 485 10.83 32.61 -1.75
CA ARG A 485 10.76 31.41 -2.59
C ARG A 485 10.25 31.70 -3.99
N ARG A 486 9.24 32.55 -4.14
CA ARG A 486 8.73 32.92 -5.47
C ARG A 486 9.81 33.58 -6.30
N VAL A 487 10.65 34.39 -5.68
CA VAL A 487 11.82 35.02 -6.31
C VAL A 487 12.84 33.93 -6.70
N GLU A 488 13.20 33.03 -5.80
CA GLU A 488 14.15 31.91 -6.10
C GLU A 488 13.69 31.07 -7.29
N LEU A 489 12.42 30.69 -7.34
CA LEU A 489 11.85 29.95 -8.49
C LEU A 489 11.85 30.80 -9.77
N ALA A 490 11.63 32.09 -9.68
CA ALA A 490 11.70 33.01 -10.82
C ALA A 490 13.14 33.13 -11.37
N LEU A 491 14.16 33.15 -10.48
CA LEU A 491 15.58 33.14 -10.88
C LEU A 491 15.93 31.88 -11.65
N ILE A 492 15.54 30.68 -11.17
CA ILE A 492 15.73 29.43 -11.92
C ILE A 492 15.03 29.47 -13.28
N GLY A 493 13.82 30.04 -13.34
CA GLY A 493 13.11 30.25 -14.61
C GLY A 493 13.87 31.15 -15.59
N ALA A 494 14.49 32.22 -15.10
CA ALA A 494 15.34 33.12 -15.90
C ALA A 494 16.60 32.41 -16.40
N GLU A 495 17.27 31.62 -15.56
CA GLU A 495 18.44 30.82 -15.95
C GLU A 495 18.08 29.80 -17.04
N ARG A 496 16.95 29.07 -16.92
CA ARG A 496 16.45 28.19 -17.99
C ARG A 496 16.17 28.94 -19.29
N ALA A 497 15.55 30.10 -19.21
CA ALA A 497 15.28 30.92 -20.40
C ALA A 497 16.59 31.35 -21.09
N ARG A 498 17.60 31.76 -20.33
CA ARG A 498 18.93 32.12 -20.87
C ARG A 498 19.65 30.90 -21.43
N LEU A 499 19.60 29.75 -20.77
CA LEU A 499 20.17 28.50 -21.24
C LEU A 499 19.61 28.07 -22.60
N ASN A 500 18.29 28.17 -22.77
CA ASN A 500 17.62 27.89 -24.04
C ASN A 500 17.97 28.92 -25.14
N ALA A 501 18.21 30.17 -24.78
CA ALA A 501 18.69 31.18 -25.70
C ALA A 501 20.12 30.88 -26.20
N LEU A 502 21.03 30.52 -25.30
CA LEU A 502 22.40 30.12 -25.63
C LEU A 502 22.47 28.91 -26.58
N LEU A 503 21.55 27.93 -26.39
CA LEU A 503 21.43 26.80 -27.31
C LEU A 503 20.99 27.26 -28.72
N ARG A 504 19.96 28.13 -28.77
CA ARG A 504 19.47 28.67 -30.06
C ARG A 504 20.50 29.56 -30.76
N GLU A 505 21.34 30.25 -30.02
CA GLU A 505 22.48 31.05 -30.53
C GLU A 505 23.67 30.17 -30.99
N GLY A 506 23.59 28.84 -30.81
CA GLY A 506 24.69 27.91 -31.15
C GLY A 506 25.92 28.03 -30.24
N ARG A 507 25.82 28.73 -29.11
CA ARG A 507 26.94 28.98 -28.20
C ARG A 507 27.23 27.82 -27.26
N ILE A 508 26.26 26.92 -27.08
CA ILE A 508 26.39 25.69 -26.27
C ILE A 508 25.80 24.52 -27.04
N SER A 509 26.33 23.32 -26.78
CA SER A 509 25.77 22.07 -27.30
C SER A 509 24.55 21.63 -26.48
N ASP A 510 23.72 20.74 -27.07
CA ASP A 510 22.59 20.12 -26.35
C ASP A 510 23.06 19.30 -25.13
N GLU A 511 24.26 18.72 -25.19
CA GLU A 511 24.86 18.02 -24.07
C GLU A 511 25.14 18.94 -22.86
N ILE A 512 25.72 20.14 -23.12
CA ILE A 512 25.97 21.15 -22.11
C ILE A 512 24.64 21.64 -21.53
N ARG A 513 23.66 21.93 -22.39
CA ARG A 513 22.32 22.31 -21.97
C ARG A 513 21.72 21.30 -20.99
N ARG A 514 21.68 20.00 -21.35
CA ARG A 514 21.12 18.94 -20.50
C ARG A 514 21.83 18.82 -19.16
N ARG A 515 23.13 19.05 -19.12
CA ARG A 515 23.90 19.00 -17.88
C ARG A 515 23.51 20.12 -16.93
N ILE A 516 23.46 21.36 -17.43
CA ILE A 516 23.08 22.54 -16.64
C ILE A 516 21.60 22.45 -16.23
N GLU A 517 20.71 22.02 -17.15
CA GLU A 517 19.29 21.85 -16.87
C GLU A 517 19.04 20.86 -15.71
N ARG A 518 19.82 19.78 -15.65
CA ARG A 518 19.75 18.81 -14.53
C ARG A 518 20.12 19.47 -13.19
N ASP A 519 21.10 20.35 -13.17
CA ASP A 519 21.51 21.06 -11.95
C ASP A 519 20.38 22.02 -11.50
N LEU A 520 19.78 22.74 -12.44
CA LEU A 520 18.63 23.61 -12.18
C LEU A 520 17.38 22.82 -11.71
N ASP A 521 17.14 21.62 -12.26
CA ASP A 521 16.06 20.75 -11.83
C ASP A 521 16.25 20.27 -10.38
N LEU A 522 17.49 19.96 -9.98
CA LEU A 522 17.83 19.58 -8.61
C LEU A 522 17.62 20.73 -7.62
N ASP A 523 18.00 21.94 -8.00
CA ASP A 523 17.81 23.14 -7.17
C ASP A 523 16.31 23.48 -7.05
N GLU A 524 15.55 23.43 -8.14
CA GLU A 524 14.10 23.62 -8.10
C GLU A 524 13.40 22.59 -7.20
N GLU A 525 13.74 21.31 -7.36
CA GLU A 525 13.16 20.23 -6.53
C GLU A 525 13.52 20.42 -5.05
N ARG A 526 14.73 20.85 -4.75
CA ARG A 526 15.16 21.19 -3.39
C ARG A 526 14.33 22.32 -2.78
N LEU A 527 14.08 23.37 -3.55
CA LEU A 527 13.25 24.51 -3.11
C LEU A 527 11.80 24.08 -2.89
N ARG A 528 11.25 23.25 -3.80
CA ARG A 528 9.89 22.69 -3.68
C ARG A 528 9.74 21.75 -2.50
N ARG A 529 10.73 20.89 -2.23
CA ARG A 529 10.72 19.99 -1.05
C ARG A 529 10.84 20.73 0.26
N ASN A 530 11.69 21.75 0.34
CA ASN A 530 11.76 22.62 1.49
C ASN A 530 10.42 23.33 1.75
N ALA A 531 9.67 23.61 0.68
CA ALA A 531 8.32 24.14 0.76
C ALA A 531 7.32 23.15 1.36
N ARG A 532 7.27 21.92 0.83
CA ARG A 532 6.37 20.86 1.31
C ARG A 532 6.65 20.46 2.76
N GLY A 533 7.91 20.54 3.21
CA GLY A 533 8.28 20.30 4.59
C GLY A 533 7.89 21.43 5.56
N ILE A 534 7.58 22.61 5.08
CA ILE A 534 7.20 23.80 5.88
C ILE A 534 5.71 24.16 5.67
N VAL A 535 5.12 23.83 4.53
CA VAL A 535 3.70 24.10 4.18
C VAL A 535 2.94 22.79 4.04
N SER A 536 1.75 22.68 4.61
CA SER A 536 0.81 21.58 4.35
C SER A 536 0.50 21.48 2.85
N ASP A 537 0.31 20.28 2.34
CA ASP A 537 -0.01 19.93 0.93
C ASP A 537 -1.34 20.50 0.39
N GLU A 538 -1.92 21.50 1.03
CA GLU A 538 -3.04 22.25 0.49
C GLU A 538 -2.53 23.44 -0.33
N GLU A 539 -2.25 23.22 -1.61
CA GLU A 539 -2.36 24.27 -2.60
C GLU A 539 -3.84 24.68 -2.66
N PRO A 540 -4.22 25.91 -2.28
CA PRO A 540 -5.55 26.39 -2.55
C PRO A 540 -5.74 26.40 -4.07
N ALA A 541 -6.81 25.75 -4.55
CA ALA A 541 -7.16 25.74 -5.95
C ALA A 541 -7.04 27.17 -6.54
N PRO A 542 -6.46 27.35 -7.73
CA PRO A 542 -6.28 28.68 -8.30
C PRO A 542 -7.64 29.37 -8.36
N ARG A 543 -7.75 30.51 -7.64
CA ARG A 543 -8.92 31.38 -7.73
C ARG A 543 -9.09 31.71 -9.20
N ARG A 544 -10.18 31.23 -9.80
CA ARG A 544 -10.60 31.68 -11.14
C ARG A 544 -10.71 33.20 -11.10
N VAL A 545 -9.76 33.87 -11.73
CA VAL A 545 -9.92 35.28 -12.09
C VAL A 545 -11.11 35.29 -13.06
N ARG A 546 -12.22 35.86 -12.62
CA ARG A 546 -13.35 36.19 -13.50
C ARG A 546 -12.82 37.28 -14.43
N ALA A 547 -12.72 36.96 -15.72
CA ALA A 547 -12.69 37.94 -16.79
C ALA A 547 -14.08 38.53 -17.00
#